data_266290f8022c0165abef93e828bc1ea4
#
_entry.id   266290f8022c0165abef93e828bc1ea4
#
_cell.length_a   1.000
_cell.length_b   1.000
_cell.length_c   1.000
_cell.angle_alpha   90.00
_cell.angle_beta   90.00
_cell.angle_gamma   90.00
#
_symmetry.space_group_name_H-M   'P 1'
#
loop_
_entity.id
_entity.type
_entity.pdbx_description
1 polymer ?
#
loop_
_entity_poly.entity_id
_entity_poly.type
_entity_poly.pdbx_seq_one_letter_code
_entity_poly.pdbx_strand_id
1 'polypeptide(L)'
;MNIFVTDPSPTISARHLPDKHVVKMPLETCQMLSIVCSDKWGHNYGDLHRLDGQAYKTDKGAFRNHPCTIWANSCLKNTWWLLAHGLALCDEYEHRY
;
A
#
# COMPACT_ATOMS: atom_id res chain seq x y z
N MET A 1 9.00 2.34 5.42
CA MET A 1 7.71 2.34 4.69
C MET A 1 7.72 3.44 3.65
N ASN A 2 7.67 3.08 2.39
CA ASN A 2 7.79 4.04 1.28
C ASN A 2 6.85 3.72 0.13
N ILE A 3 6.65 4.71 -0.73
CA ILE A 3 6.01 4.55 -2.03
C ILE A 3 6.99 5.09 -3.07
N PHE A 4 7.35 4.27 -4.04
CA PHE A 4 8.27 4.66 -5.10
C PHE A 4 7.48 5.00 -6.37
N VAL A 5 7.24 6.27 -6.60
CA VAL A 5 6.51 6.78 -7.76
C VAL A 5 7.52 7.17 -8.83
N THR A 6 7.77 6.26 -9.77
CA THR A 6 8.69 6.50 -10.89
C THR A 6 7.95 6.88 -12.17
N ASP A 7 6.63 6.78 -12.18
CA ASP A 7 5.77 7.04 -13.33
C ASP A 7 4.36 7.36 -12.83
N PRO A 8 3.59 8.22 -13.52
CA PRO A 8 2.19 8.47 -13.17
C PRO A 8 1.31 7.21 -13.24
N SER A 9 1.67 6.24 -14.09
CA SER A 9 0.99 4.94 -14.13
C SER A 9 1.48 4.06 -12.99
N PRO A 10 0.60 3.57 -12.11
CA PRO A 10 1.00 2.67 -11.03
C PRO A 10 1.57 1.35 -11.56
N THR A 11 1.09 0.85 -12.69
CA THR A 11 1.59 -0.37 -13.31
C THR A 11 3.00 -0.19 -13.85
N ILE A 12 3.27 0.88 -14.57
CA ILE A 12 4.60 1.18 -15.10
C ILE A 12 5.57 1.45 -13.96
N SER A 13 5.13 2.18 -12.95
CA SER A 13 5.94 2.44 -11.75
C SER A 13 6.38 1.12 -11.08
N ALA A 14 5.48 0.15 -10.96
CA ALA A 14 5.80 -1.15 -10.37
C ALA A 14 6.86 -1.90 -11.21
N ARG A 15 6.78 -1.83 -12.53
CA ARG A 15 7.73 -2.48 -13.43
C ARG A 15 9.15 -1.90 -13.34
N HIS A 16 9.28 -0.64 -12.94
CA HIS A 16 10.56 0.02 -12.79
C HIS A 16 11.31 -0.38 -11.52
N LEU A 17 10.65 -0.99 -10.54
CA LEU A 17 11.27 -1.28 -9.26
C LEU A 17 12.21 -2.50 -9.36
N PRO A 18 13.35 -2.48 -8.65
CA PRO A 18 14.23 -3.63 -8.55
C PRO A 18 13.56 -4.78 -7.81
N ASP A 19 14.04 -5.99 -8.01
CA ASP A 19 13.48 -7.22 -7.43
C ASP A 19 13.29 -7.13 -5.92
N LYS A 20 14.24 -6.56 -5.22
CA LYS A 20 14.20 -6.37 -3.77
C LYS A 20 12.97 -5.59 -3.32
N HIS A 21 12.59 -4.54 -4.06
CA HIS A 21 11.42 -3.72 -3.75
C HIS A 21 10.12 -4.42 -4.14
N VAL A 22 10.13 -5.16 -5.24
CA VAL A 22 8.94 -5.93 -5.65
C VAL A 22 8.58 -6.99 -4.63
N VAL A 23 9.56 -7.56 -3.93
CA VAL A 23 9.32 -8.51 -2.84
C VAL A 23 8.77 -7.83 -1.59
N LYS A 24 9.30 -6.66 -1.23
CA LYS A 24 9.04 -5.99 0.05
C LYS A 24 7.84 -5.05 0.02
N MET A 25 7.66 -4.29 -1.07
CA MET A 25 6.68 -3.21 -1.11
C MET A 25 5.21 -3.64 -1.07
N PRO A 26 4.79 -4.82 -1.54
CA PRO A 26 3.39 -5.26 -1.36
C PRO A 26 2.96 -5.28 0.10
N LEU A 27 3.81 -5.74 1.01
CA LEU A 27 3.49 -5.72 2.46
C LEU A 27 3.36 -4.28 2.97
N GLU A 28 4.28 -3.40 2.61
CA GLU A 28 4.23 -2.00 3.06
C GLU A 28 3.00 -1.28 2.50
N THR A 29 2.60 -1.59 1.27
CA THR A 29 1.35 -1.08 0.69
C THR A 29 0.14 -1.52 1.52
N CYS A 30 0.06 -2.80 1.89
CA CYS A 30 -1.01 -3.31 2.74
C CYS A 30 -1.03 -2.63 4.11
N GLN A 31 0.12 -2.39 4.69
CA GLN A 31 0.24 -1.69 5.97
C GLN A 31 -0.29 -0.27 5.88
N MET A 32 0.06 0.49 4.85
CA MET A 32 -0.47 1.83 4.63
C MET A 32 -1.98 1.82 4.38
N LEU A 33 -2.46 0.90 3.55
CA LEU A 33 -3.90 0.77 3.26
C LEU A 33 -4.70 0.36 4.50
N SER A 34 -4.12 -0.42 5.42
CA SER A 34 -4.79 -0.79 6.66
C SER A 34 -5.12 0.43 7.51
N ILE A 35 -4.30 1.48 7.45
CA ILE A 35 -4.57 2.75 8.13
C ILE A 35 -5.58 3.58 7.34
N VAL A 36 -5.37 3.75 6.03
CA VAL A 36 -6.24 4.57 5.19
C VAL A 36 -7.67 4.06 5.17
N CYS A 37 -7.85 2.74 5.16
CA CYS A 37 -9.17 2.12 5.12
C CYS A 37 -9.86 2.03 6.49
N SER A 38 -9.12 2.18 7.59
CA SER A 38 -9.67 2.04 8.94
C SER A 38 -10.69 3.13 9.27
N ASP A 39 -11.61 2.82 10.19
CA ASP A 39 -12.57 3.79 10.71
C ASP A 39 -11.92 4.80 11.66
N LYS A 40 -10.88 4.36 12.37
CA LYS A 40 -10.22 5.15 13.41
C LYS A 40 -9.22 6.15 12.86
N TRP A 41 -8.43 5.75 11.86
CA TRP A 41 -7.30 6.54 11.36
C TRP A 41 -7.49 7.04 9.94
N GLY A 42 -8.43 6.49 9.21
CA GLY A 42 -8.65 6.76 7.79
C GLY A 42 -10.10 7.11 7.46
N HIS A 43 -10.55 6.61 6.31
CA HIS A 43 -11.82 7.00 5.70
C HIS A 43 -12.93 5.95 5.86
N ASN A 44 -12.73 4.94 6.68
CA ASN A 44 -13.73 3.89 6.93
C ASN A 44 -14.19 3.19 5.65
N TYR A 45 -13.25 2.79 4.81
CA TYR A 45 -13.54 2.00 3.61
C TYR A 45 -13.73 0.51 3.92
N GLY A 46 -13.45 0.09 5.13
CA GLY A 46 -13.49 -1.28 5.59
C GLY A 46 -12.14 -1.73 6.14
N ASP A 47 -12.17 -2.54 7.18
CA ASP A 47 -10.94 -3.00 7.82
C ASP A 47 -10.25 -4.06 6.95
N LEU A 48 -8.94 -3.93 6.82
CA LEU A 48 -8.12 -4.91 6.13
C LEU A 48 -7.54 -5.91 7.14
N HIS A 49 -7.55 -7.18 6.76
CA HIS A 49 -7.00 -8.26 7.56
C HIS A 49 -6.02 -9.09 6.73
N ARG A 50 -5.10 -9.74 7.43
CA ARG A 50 -4.22 -10.72 6.82
C ARG A 50 -5.03 -11.95 6.37
N LEU A 51 -4.43 -12.77 5.51
CA LEU A 51 -5.09 -13.99 5.04
C LEU A 51 -5.46 -14.96 6.18
N ASP A 52 -4.72 -14.91 7.29
CA ASP A 52 -5.01 -15.71 8.49
C ASP A 52 -6.12 -15.11 9.37
N GLY A 53 -6.74 -14.02 8.96
CA GLY A 53 -7.80 -13.34 9.68
C GLY A 53 -7.33 -12.37 10.76
N GLN A 54 -6.03 -12.28 11.01
CA GLN A 54 -5.48 -11.35 12.00
C GLN A 54 -5.37 -9.93 11.42
N ALA A 55 -5.54 -8.93 12.30
CA ALA A 55 -5.31 -7.55 11.91
C ALA A 55 -3.84 -7.29 11.61
N TYR A 56 -3.56 -6.31 10.74
CA TYR A 56 -2.20 -5.82 10.56
C TYR A 56 -1.70 -5.14 11.84
N LYS A 57 -0.38 -5.16 12.07
CA LYS A 57 0.23 -4.49 13.25
C LYS A 57 -0.07 -2.99 13.28
N THR A 58 -0.48 -2.43 12.16
CA THR A 58 -0.85 -1.02 12.01
C THR A 58 -2.24 -0.68 12.52
N ASP A 59 -3.04 -1.64 12.98
CA ASP A 59 -4.39 -1.38 13.51
C ASP A 59 -4.38 -0.43 14.72
N LYS A 60 -3.26 -0.35 15.43
CA LYS A 60 -3.05 0.60 16.54
C LYS A 60 -2.57 1.99 16.08
N GLY A 61 -2.56 2.24 14.79
CA GLY A 61 -2.16 3.51 14.21
C GLY A 61 -0.66 3.71 14.04
N ALA A 62 0.14 2.65 14.11
CA ALA A 62 1.55 2.72 13.75
C ALA A 62 1.68 3.21 12.30
N PHE A 63 2.60 4.12 12.05
CA PHE A 63 2.82 4.75 10.74
C PHE A 63 1.72 5.71 10.24
N ARG A 64 0.68 6.01 11.03
CA ARG A 64 -0.37 6.95 10.61
C ARG A 64 0.16 8.34 10.26
N ASN A 65 1.27 8.73 10.86
CA ASN A 65 1.90 10.03 10.64
C ASN A 65 3.08 9.96 9.65
N HIS A 66 3.35 8.81 9.06
CA HIS A 66 4.41 8.69 8.05
C HIS A 66 3.99 9.48 6.79
N PRO A 67 4.92 10.24 6.16
CA PRO A 67 4.58 11.07 4.99
C PRO A 67 3.88 10.31 3.86
N CYS A 68 4.28 9.09 3.57
CA CYS A 68 3.65 8.28 2.53
C CYS A 68 2.22 7.88 2.92
N THR A 69 1.97 7.56 4.18
CA THR A 69 0.64 7.24 4.68
C THR A 69 -0.26 8.47 4.64
N ILE A 70 0.25 9.63 5.04
CA ILE A 70 -0.47 10.91 4.96
C ILE A 70 -0.84 11.22 3.51
N TRP A 71 0.11 11.05 2.58
CA TRP A 71 -0.16 11.25 1.15
C TRP A 71 -1.29 10.33 0.66
N ALA A 72 -1.22 9.04 0.97
CA ALA A 72 -2.23 8.07 0.56
C ALA A 72 -3.61 8.40 1.14
N ASN A 73 -3.65 8.93 2.35
CA ASN A 73 -4.88 9.28 3.07
C ASN A 73 -5.45 10.64 2.67
N SER A 74 -4.73 11.45 1.92
CA SER A 74 -5.08 12.85 1.63
C SER A 74 -6.29 12.97 0.71
N CYS A 75 -6.46 12.07 -0.23
CA CYS A 75 -7.61 12.05 -1.15
C CYS A 75 -7.81 10.67 -1.74
N LEU A 76 -9.03 10.43 -2.24
CA LEU A 76 -9.39 9.15 -2.84
C LEU A 76 -8.50 8.77 -4.02
N LYS A 77 -8.09 9.75 -4.83
CA LYS A 77 -7.21 9.53 -5.98
C LYS A 77 -5.86 8.92 -5.55
N ASN A 78 -5.28 9.43 -4.47
CA ASN A 78 -4.03 8.90 -3.94
C ASN A 78 -4.20 7.49 -3.37
N THR A 79 -5.29 7.24 -2.67
CA THR A 79 -5.64 5.90 -2.17
C THR A 79 -5.77 4.91 -3.32
N TRP A 80 -6.46 5.27 -4.39
CA TRP A 80 -6.61 4.44 -5.58
C TRP A 80 -5.28 4.17 -6.27
N TRP A 81 -4.43 5.18 -6.36
CA TRP A 81 -3.09 5.01 -6.96
C TRP A 81 -2.29 3.97 -6.15
N LEU A 82 -2.29 4.11 -4.82
CA LEU A 82 -1.59 3.18 -3.94
C LEU A 82 -2.13 1.75 -4.07
N LEU A 83 -3.44 1.58 -4.09
CA LEU A 83 -4.07 0.26 -4.26
C LEU A 83 -3.68 -0.36 -5.61
N ALA A 84 -3.81 0.40 -6.70
CA ALA A 84 -3.47 -0.07 -8.03
C ALA A 84 -1.98 -0.42 -8.15
N HIS A 85 -1.11 0.37 -7.52
CA HIS A 85 0.32 0.09 -7.46
C HIS A 85 0.61 -1.19 -6.68
N GLY A 86 -0.05 -1.40 -5.55
CA GLY A 86 0.09 -2.62 -4.77
C GLY A 86 -0.32 -3.87 -5.54
N LEU A 87 -1.43 -3.82 -6.26
CA LEU A 87 -1.87 -4.91 -7.14
C LEU A 87 -0.87 -5.16 -8.27
N ALA A 88 -0.35 -4.11 -8.88
CA ALA A 88 0.66 -4.22 -9.92
C ALA A 88 1.98 -4.81 -9.39
N LEU A 89 2.35 -4.50 -8.16
CA LEU A 89 3.52 -5.11 -7.50
C LEU A 89 3.33 -6.61 -7.30
N CYS A 90 2.13 -7.04 -6.92
CA CYS A 90 1.82 -8.46 -6.79
C CYS A 90 1.92 -9.18 -8.14
N ASP A 91 1.39 -8.58 -9.22
CA ASP A 91 1.50 -9.12 -10.56
C ASP A 91 2.96 -9.20 -11.01
N GLU A 92 3.75 -8.18 -10.70
CA GLU A 92 5.17 -8.14 -11.04
C GLU A 92 5.96 -9.21 -10.26
N TYR A 93 5.60 -9.45 -9.00
CA TYR A 93 6.17 -10.52 -8.21
C TYR A 93 5.93 -11.89 -8.85
N GLU A 94 4.70 -12.19 -9.26
CA GLU A 94 4.37 -13.44 -9.95
C GLU A 94 5.11 -13.57 -11.27
N HIS A 95 5.27 -12.47 -12.02
CA HIS A 95 5.97 -12.47 -13.30
C HIS A 95 7.46 -12.77 -13.14
N ARG A 96 8.11 -12.28 -12.09
CA ARG A 96 9.55 -12.44 -11.87
C ARG A 96 9.91 -13.74 -11.14
N TYR A 97 9.00 -14.27 -10.38
CA TYR A 97 9.19 -15.46 -9.55
C TYR A 97 8.09 -16.49 -9.81
#